data_a9d119a8edad610f30f6c655d080aff4
#
_entry.id   a9d119a8edad610f30f6c655d080aff4
#
_cell.length_a   1.000
_cell.length_b   1.000
_cell.length_c   1.000
_cell.angle_alpha   90.00
_cell.angle_beta   90.00
_cell.angle_gamma   90.00
#
_symmetry.space_group_name_H-M   'P 1'
#
loop_
_entity.id
_entity.type
_entity.pdbx_description
1 polymer ?
#
loop_
_entity_poly.entity_id
_entity_poly.type
_entity_poly.pdbx_seq_one_letter_code
_entity_poly.pdbx_strand_id
1 'polypeptide(L)'
;MKTFEIAVIGGGLAGMIAAIALGRGGRNVALVAPPAPREDRRTTALMDQSIRFLDRLALWDRLRPATAPLASMRIIDGTDRLL
;
A
#
# COMPACT_ATOMS: atom_id res chain seq x y z
N MET A 1 -6.33 6.01 -29.72
CA MET A 1 -7.01 5.40 -28.57
C MET A 1 -6.01 4.67 -27.71
N LYS A 2 -6.04 4.94 -26.41
CA LYS A 2 -5.15 4.23 -25.47
C LYS A 2 -5.82 2.93 -25.05
N THR A 3 -5.08 1.83 -25.15
CA THR A 3 -5.53 0.52 -24.71
C THR A 3 -4.65 0.01 -23.58
N PHE A 4 -5.28 -0.67 -22.62
CA PHE A 4 -4.58 -1.23 -21.49
C PHE A 4 -4.91 -2.72 -21.36
N GLU A 5 -3.93 -3.48 -20.92
CA GLU A 5 -4.13 -4.91 -20.71
C GLU A 5 -4.87 -5.20 -19.40
N ILE A 6 -4.62 -4.37 -18.37
CA ILE A 6 -5.13 -4.58 -17.03
C ILE A 6 -5.64 -3.25 -16.49
N ALA A 7 -6.80 -3.29 -15.85
CA ALA A 7 -7.31 -2.14 -15.10
C ALA A 7 -7.35 -2.51 -13.62
N VAL A 8 -6.73 -1.66 -12.79
CA VAL A 8 -6.79 -1.79 -11.33
C VAL A 8 -7.75 -0.71 -10.83
N ILE A 9 -8.78 -1.13 -10.13
CA ILE A 9 -9.80 -0.22 -9.62
C ILE A 9 -9.61 -0.07 -8.12
N GLY A 10 -9.32 1.16 -7.70
CA GLY A 10 -9.09 1.50 -6.30
C GLY A 10 -7.78 2.21 -6.11
N GLY A 11 -7.83 3.37 -5.42
CA GLY A 11 -6.65 4.22 -5.20
C GLY A 11 -6.02 4.06 -3.83
N GLY A 12 -6.39 3.01 -3.08
CA GLY A 12 -5.78 2.73 -1.80
C GLY A 12 -4.39 2.12 -1.96
N LEU A 13 -3.77 1.79 -0.83
CA LEU A 13 -2.40 1.27 -0.82
C LEU A 13 -2.28 -0.01 -1.65
N ALA A 14 -3.22 -0.93 -1.46
CA ALA A 14 -3.18 -2.21 -2.18
C ALA A 14 -3.32 -2.01 -3.70
N GLY A 15 -4.23 -1.15 -4.13
CA GLY A 15 -4.43 -0.88 -5.56
C GLY A 15 -3.23 -0.23 -6.20
N MET A 16 -2.63 0.75 -5.52
CA MET A 16 -1.44 1.42 -6.04
C MET A 16 -0.25 0.47 -6.15
N ILE A 17 -0.04 -0.37 -5.13
CA ILE A 17 1.06 -1.34 -5.15
C ILE A 17 0.84 -2.37 -6.25
N ALA A 18 -0.39 -2.85 -6.42
CA ALA A 18 -0.71 -3.80 -7.48
C ALA A 18 -0.42 -3.20 -8.86
N ALA A 19 -0.84 -1.95 -9.09
CA ALA A 19 -0.60 -1.27 -10.36
C ALA A 19 0.89 -1.11 -10.64
N ILE A 20 1.67 -0.73 -9.62
CA ILE A 20 3.12 -0.58 -9.76
C ILE A 20 3.78 -1.92 -10.05
N ALA A 21 3.40 -2.96 -9.32
CA ALA A 21 3.98 -4.30 -9.50
C ALA A 21 3.72 -4.83 -10.90
N LEU A 22 2.49 -4.70 -11.38
CA LEU A 22 2.12 -5.16 -12.72
C LEU A 22 2.83 -4.33 -13.81
N GLY A 23 2.90 -3.02 -13.61
CA GLY A 23 3.61 -2.16 -14.55
C GLY A 23 5.09 -2.47 -14.64
N ARG A 24 5.74 -2.77 -13.51
CA ARG A 24 7.15 -3.16 -13.49
C ARG A 24 7.37 -4.53 -14.10
N GLY A 25 6.32 -5.37 -14.14
CA GLY A 25 6.36 -6.64 -14.84
C GLY A 25 6.18 -6.52 -16.35
N GLY A 26 6.13 -5.31 -16.87
CA GLY A 26 6.01 -5.08 -18.31
C GLY A 26 4.57 -5.01 -18.81
N ARG A 27 3.60 -4.98 -17.92
CA ARG A 27 2.19 -4.89 -18.30
C ARG A 27 1.76 -3.45 -18.47
N ASN A 28 0.84 -3.22 -19.39
CA ASN A 28 0.24 -1.92 -19.59
C ASN A 28 -0.99 -1.80 -18.70
N VAL A 29 -0.88 -0.99 -17.63
CA VAL A 29 -1.86 -0.98 -16.54
C VAL A 29 -2.50 0.39 -16.42
N ALA A 30 -3.82 0.41 -16.28
CA ALA A 30 -4.58 1.61 -15.92
C ALA A 30 -5.00 1.52 -14.47
N LEU A 31 -4.75 2.57 -13.70
CA LEU A 31 -5.26 2.69 -12.34
C LEU A 31 -6.46 3.63 -12.34
N VAL A 32 -7.60 3.12 -11.93
CA VAL A 32 -8.86 3.87 -11.89
C VAL A 32 -9.23 4.12 -10.45
N ALA A 33 -9.23 5.38 -10.04
CA ALA A 33 -9.53 5.75 -8.67
C ALA A 33 -10.09 7.16 -8.60
N PRO A 34 -10.93 7.46 -7.58
CA PRO A 34 -11.32 8.83 -7.33
C PRO A 34 -10.11 9.63 -6.84
N PRO A 35 -10.16 10.97 -6.90
CA PRO A 35 -9.10 11.80 -6.34
C PRO A 35 -8.87 11.48 -4.87
N ALA A 36 -7.60 11.42 -4.46
CA ALA A 36 -7.27 11.15 -3.07
C ALA A 36 -7.71 12.32 -2.19
N PRO A 37 -8.21 12.06 -0.97
CA PRO A 37 -8.48 13.14 -0.03
C PRO A 37 -7.19 13.86 0.34
N ARG A 38 -7.29 15.16 0.60
CA ARG A 38 -6.12 15.98 0.94
C ARG A 38 -5.42 15.51 2.20
N GLU A 39 -6.20 15.06 3.17
CA GLU A 39 -5.66 14.55 4.42
C GLU A 39 -6.24 13.19 4.71
N ASP A 40 -5.37 12.21 4.83
CA ASP A 40 -5.74 10.89 5.30
C ASP A 40 -4.94 10.63 6.57
N ARG A 41 -5.64 10.66 7.71
CA ARG A 41 -5.02 10.49 9.02
C ARG A 41 -4.94 9.05 9.47
N ARG A 42 -5.31 8.13 8.59
CA ARG A 42 -5.24 6.71 8.92
C ARG A 42 -3.80 6.25 8.95
N THR A 43 -3.51 5.38 9.91
CA THR A 43 -2.20 4.77 10.05
C THR A 43 -2.28 3.34 9.54
N THR A 44 -1.29 2.92 8.81
CA THR A 44 -1.20 1.56 8.28
C THR A 44 0.02 0.88 8.86
N ALA A 45 -0.18 -0.30 9.44
CA ALA A 45 0.93 -1.13 9.89
C ALA A 45 1.28 -2.14 8.81
N LEU A 46 2.57 -2.27 8.52
CA LEU A 46 3.07 -3.21 7.52
C LEU A 46 3.85 -4.31 8.19
N MET A 47 3.51 -5.54 7.83
CA MET A 47 4.23 -6.72 8.29
C MET A 47 5.51 -6.92 7.46
N ASP A 48 6.42 -7.71 8.00
CA ASP A 48 7.71 -7.98 7.36
C ASP A 48 7.59 -8.44 5.91
N GLN A 49 6.66 -9.30 5.63
CA GLN A 49 6.47 -9.82 4.27
C GLN A 49 6.09 -8.71 3.28
N SER A 50 5.25 -7.78 3.74
CA SER A 50 4.86 -6.64 2.91
C SER A 50 6.04 -5.70 2.67
N ILE A 51 6.86 -5.48 3.70
CA ILE A 51 8.05 -4.66 3.58
C ILE A 51 9.04 -5.28 2.58
N ARG A 52 9.24 -6.59 2.65
CA ARG A 52 10.10 -7.30 1.71
C ARG A 52 9.58 -7.22 0.27
N PHE A 53 8.26 -7.28 0.12
CA PHE A 53 7.66 -7.11 -1.20
C PHE A 53 7.88 -5.70 -1.74
N LEU A 54 7.70 -4.68 -0.92
CA LEU A 54 7.96 -3.29 -1.32
C LEU A 54 9.43 -3.08 -1.65
N ASP A 55 10.34 -3.72 -0.92
CA ASP A 55 11.75 -3.63 -1.19
C ASP A 55 12.09 -4.25 -2.56
N ARG A 56 11.48 -5.37 -2.89
CA ARG A 56 11.66 -5.99 -4.21
C ARG A 56 11.16 -5.09 -5.34
N LEU A 57 10.18 -4.24 -5.08
CA LEU A 57 9.69 -3.28 -6.04
C LEU A 57 10.51 -1.98 -6.06
N ALA A 58 11.56 -1.90 -5.22
CA ALA A 58 12.39 -0.70 -5.04
C ALA A 58 11.60 0.50 -4.52
N LEU A 59 10.56 0.23 -3.73
CA LEU A 59 9.72 1.26 -3.14
C LEU A 59 10.04 1.52 -1.67
N TRP A 60 10.62 0.54 -0.98
CA TRP A 60 10.80 0.65 0.46
C TRP A 60 11.71 1.79 0.86
N ASP A 61 12.79 2.03 0.12
CA ASP A 61 13.71 3.11 0.43
C ASP A 61 13.05 4.48 0.34
N ARG A 62 12.06 4.62 -0.53
CA ARG A 62 11.31 5.88 -0.66
C ARG A 62 10.30 6.05 0.46
N LEU A 63 9.77 4.95 0.99
CA LEU A 63 8.73 4.99 2.02
C LEU A 63 9.30 5.03 3.43
N ARG A 64 10.48 4.45 3.62
CA ARG A 64 11.09 4.31 4.95
C ARG A 64 11.14 5.61 5.74
N PRO A 65 11.51 6.76 5.17
CA PRO A 65 11.59 8.00 5.96
C PRO A 65 10.26 8.44 6.56
N ALA A 66 9.13 7.99 5.99
CA ALA A 66 7.79 8.33 6.48
C ALA A 66 7.24 7.29 7.43
N THR A 67 8.07 6.30 7.85
CA THR A 67 7.63 5.20 8.69
C THR A 67 8.33 5.23 10.04
N ALA A 68 7.77 4.49 10.99
CA ALA A 68 8.37 4.27 12.30
C ALA A 68 8.38 2.78 12.61
N PRO A 69 9.42 2.26 13.26
CA PRO A 69 9.43 0.86 13.62
C PRO A 69 8.35 0.55 14.66
N LEU A 70 7.75 -0.63 14.52
CA LEU A 70 6.73 -1.13 15.43
C LEU A 70 7.22 -2.46 16.00
N ALA A 71 7.79 -2.42 17.20
CA ALA A 71 8.40 -3.60 17.82
C ALA A 71 7.34 -4.58 18.32
N SER A 72 6.21 -4.07 18.79
CA SER A 72 5.11 -4.91 19.25
C SER A 72 3.80 -4.20 19.03
N MET A 73 2.74 -4.99 18.89
CA MET A 73 1.40 -4.46 18.71
C MET A 73 0.50 -5.09 19.76
N ARG A 74 -0.24 -4.24 20.47
CA ARG A 74 -1.22 -4.68 21.46
C ARG A 74 -2.60 -4.32 20.94
N ILE A 75 -3.50 -5.29 20.95
CA ILE A 75 -4.87 -5.09 20.50
C ILE A 75 -5.74 -4.90 21.74
N ILE A 76 -6.42 -3.75 21.80
CA ILE A 76 -7.32 -3.42 22.89
C ILE A 76 -8.70 -3.22 22.28
N ASP A 77 -9.70 -3.98 22.77
CA ASP A 77 -11.06 -3.79 22.32
C ASP A 77 -11.79 -2.70 23.14
N GLY A 78 -12.96 -2.30 22.70
CA GLY A 78 -13.72 -1.24 23.35
C GLY A 78 -14.34 -1.61 24.70
N THR A 79 -14.11 -2.82 25.20
CA THR A 79 -14.61 -3.30 26.48
C THR A 79 -13.52 -3.43 27.54
N ASP A 80 -12.39 -2.78 27.35
CA ASP A 80 -11.22 -2.81 28.25
C ASP A 80 -10.55 -4.17 28.38
N ARG A 81 -10.76 -5.03 27.41
CA ARG A 81 -10.06 -6.31 27.36
C ARG A 81 -8.79 -6.20 26.53
N LEU A 82 -7.73 -6.79 27.05
CA LEU A 82 -6.50 -7.00 26.27
C LEU A 82 -6.61 -8.35 25.56
N LEU A 83 -6.41 -8.30 24.26
CA LEU A 83 -6.44 -9.50 23.43
C LEU A 83 -5.03 -9.97 23.11
#